data_059b4a76312eb709c17db886e49e2c5a
#
_entry.id   059b4a76312eb709c17db886e49e2c5a
#
_cell.length_a   1.000
_cell.length_b   1.000
_cell.length_c   1.000
_cell.angle_alpha   90.00
_cell.angle_beta   90.00
_cell.angle_gamma   90.00
#
_symmetry.space_group_name_H-M   'P 1'
#
loop_
_entity.id
_entity.type
_entity.pdbx_description
1 polymer ?
#
loop_
_entity_poly.entity_id
_entity_poly.type
_entity_poly.pdbx_seq_one_letter_code
_entity_poly.pdbx_strand_id
1 'polypeptide(L)'
;QVRILRDWDDVRNHAGDFVDEVANLYGPNKAAEYAGKPGWKSIEPGDVLWDDKNGDNVINSYDRQVVGNIYPKWTGGFSTTLNYKNWSLYGRFDYAVGHTIYNDLKARILGQYNGSFNLITDVRNSWSENNTETSIPKFYWADQNAKKNITRSNNGTTNLNNNNSTFYEKGDYL
;
A
#
# COMPACT_ATOMS: atom_id res chain seq x y z
N GLN A 1 -0.45 6.44 -0.51
CA GLN A 1 -1.89 6.34 -0.82
C GLN A 1 -2.63 7.52 -0.23
N VAL A 2 -3.37 8.23 -1.05
CA VAL A 2 -4.22 9.35 -0.58
C VAL A 2 -5.62 8.84 -0.28
N ARG A 3 -6.20 8.15 -1.25
CA ARG A 3 -7.56 7.61 -1.13
C ARG A 3 -7.80 6.47 -2.13
N ILE A 4 -8.92 5.77 -1.94
CA ILE A 4 -9.50 4.89 -2.95
C ILE A 4 -10.60 5.67 -3.66
N LEU A 5 -10.59 5.65 -4.98
CA LEU A 5 -11.61 6.29 -5.81
C LEU A 5 -12.90 5.48 -5.72
N ARG A 6 -13.98 6.08 -5.24
CA ARG A 6 -15.21 5.37 -4.88
C ARG A 6 -16.11 5.07 -6.07
N ASP A 7 -16.24 6.04 -6.94
CA ASP A 7 -17.13 6.01 -8.11
C ASP A 7 -16.55 6.85 -9.26
N TRP A 8 -17.29 6.93 -10.37
CA TRP A 8 -16.85 7.68 -11.54
C TRP A 8 -16.84 9.20 -11.32
N ASP A 9 -17.63 9.72 -10.40
CA ASP A 9 -17.58 11.15 -10.05
C ASP A 9 -16.31 11.46 -9.28
N ASP A 10 -15.92 10.56 -8.37
CA ASP A 10 -14.66 10.64 -7.65
C ASP A 10 -13.44 10.56 -8.60
N VAL A 11 -13.49 9.69 -9.60
CA VAL A 11 -12.46 9.59 -10.64
C VAL A 11 -12.35 10.88 -11.44
N ARG A 12 -13.48 11.42 -11.92
CA ARG A 12 -13.51 12.66 -12.71
C ARG A 12 -12.99 13.85 -11.93
N ASN A 13 -13.40 13.98 -10.68
CA ASN A 13 -13.08 15.13 -9.85
C ASN A 13 -11.66 15.14 -9.30
N HIS A 14 -11.05 13.95 -9.07
CA HIS A 14 -9.77 13.85 -8.39
C HIS A 14 -8.65 13.22 -9.20
N ALA A 15 -9.00 12.48 -10.23
CA ALA A 15 -8.03 11.76 -11.07
C ALA A 15 -8.21 12.03 -12.57
N GLY A 16 -9.07 12.97 -12.95
CA GLY A 16 -9.38 13.26 -14.36
C GLY A 16 -8.16 13.56 -15.23
N ASP A 17 -7.27 14.39 -14.73
CA ASP A 17 -6.05 14.83 -15.43
C ASP A 17 -4.80 14.05 -15.03
N PHE A 18 -4.92 13.07 -14.12
CA PHE A 18 -3.79 12.30 -13.63
C PHE A 18 -3.22 11.33 -14.65
N VAL A 19 -1.91 11.18 -14.60
CA VAL A 19 -1.16 10.15 -15.33
C VAL A 19 -0.24 9.44 -14.33
N ASP A 20 -0.41 8.13 -14.15
CA ASP A 20 0.49 7.32 -13.33
C ASP A 20 1.47 6.57 -14.24
N GLU A 21 2.66 7.13 -14.41
CA GLU A 21 3.72 6.52 -15.23
C GLU A 21 4.30 5.26 -14.58
N VAL A 22 4.17 5.10 -13.29
CA VAL A 22 4.68 3.92 -12.58
C VAL A 22 3.77 2.73 -12.80
N ALA A 23 2.45 2.94 -12.84
CA ALA A 23 1.45 1.91 -13.06
C ALA A 23 0.94 1.86 -14.52
N ASN A 24 1.31 2.83 -15.36
CA ASN A 24 0.79 3.04 -16.71
C ASN A 24 -0.74 3.23 -16.71
N LEU A 25 -1.19 4.18 -15.89
CA LEU A 25 -2.59 4.52 -15.79
C LEU A 25 -2.81 5.98 -16.22
N TYR A 26 -4.00 6.25 -16.75
CA TYR A 26 -4.40 7.60 -17.13
C TYR A 26 -5.82 7.91 -16.70
N GLY A 27 -6.05 9.17 -16.35
CA GLY A 27 -7.37 9.68 -16.04
C GLY A 27 -8.22 9.93 -17.30
N PRO A 28 -9.53 10.07 -17.15
CA PRO A 28 -10.46 10.22 -18.28
C PRO A 28 -10.11 11.35 -19.25
N ASN A 29 -9.60 12.47 -18.76
CA ASN A 29 -9.25 13.64 -19.60
C ASN A 29 -7.99 13.40 -20.45
N LYS A 30 -7.20 12.37 -20.11
CA LYS A 30 -5.99 11.98 -20.84
C LYS A 30 -6.22 10.83 -21.82
N ALA A 31 -7.45 10.37 -21.97
CA ALA A 31 -7.79 9.23 -22.82
C ALA A 31 -7.37 9.44 -24.29
N ALA A 32 -7.52 10.63 -24.83
CA ALA A 32 -7.12 10.94 -26.21
C ALA A 32 -5.62 10.70 -26.48
N GLU A 33 -4.79 10.85 -25.45
CA GLU A 33 -3.33 10.72 -25.56
C GLU A 33 -2.84 9.28 -25.22
N TYR A 34 -3.52 8.57 -24.32
CA TYR A 34 -3.00 7.35 -23.72
C TYR A 34 -3.80 6.09 -24.06
N ALA A 35 -5.07 6.20 -24.47
CA ALA A 35 -5.94 5.02 -24.69
C ALA A 35 -5.41 4.03 -25.75
N GLY A 36 -4.64 4.49 -26.72
CA GLY A 36 -4.04 3.64 -27.75
C GLY A 36 -2.63 3.11 -27.41
N LYS A 37 -2.04 3.56 -26.30
CA LYS A 37 -0.66 3.17 -25.95
C LYS A 37 -0.64 1.74 -25.37
N PRO A 38 0.22 0.83 -25.87
CA PRO A 38 0.32 -0.53 -25.35
C PRO A 38 0.66 -0.54 -23.86
N GLY A 39 -0.09 -1.32 -23.08
CA GLY A 39 0.13 -1.49 -21.64
C GLY A 39 -0.45 -0.38 -20.74
N TRP A 40 -1.05 0.65 -21.33
CA TRP A 40 -1.74 1.70 -20.57
C TRP A 40 -3.22 1.32 -20.35
N LYS A 41 -3.74 1.70 -19.19
CA LYS A 41 -5.13 1.45 -18.78
C LYS A 41 -5.74 2.74 -18.19
N SER A 42 -7.05 2.85 -18.28
CA SER A 42 -7.79 3.92 -17.61
C SER A 42 -7.77 3.73 -16.09
N ILE A 43 -7.76 4.84 -15.36
CA ILE A 43 -8.08 4.86 -13.94
C ILE A 43 -9.58 4.62 -13.79
N GLU A 44 -9.96 3.74 -12.87
CA GLU A 44 -11.33 3.31 -12.64
C GLU A 44 -11.73 3.43 -11.16
N PRO A 45 -13.03 3.40 -10.84
CA PRO A 45 -13.47 3.26 -9.46
C PRO A 45 -12.87 2.02 -8.79
N GLY A 46 -12.46 2.18 -7.55
CA GLY A 46 -11.72 1.16 -6.79
C GLY A 46 -10.20 1.26 -6.89
N ASP A 47 -9.68 2.08 -7.81
CA ASP A 47 -8.26 2.31 -7.92
C ASP A 47 -7.74 3.26 -6.82
N VAL A 48 -6.46 3.13 -6.52
CA VAL A 48 -5.77 3.98 -5.54
C VAL A 48 -5.30 5.27 -6.21
N LEU A 49 -5.65 6.40 -5.62
CA LEU A 49 -5.06 7.69 -5.93
C LEU A 49 -3.80 7.87 -5.08
N TRP A 50 -2.67 8.04 -5.74
CA TRP A 50 -1.39 8.30 -5.10
C TRP A 50 -1.20 9.80 -4.86
N ASP A 51 -0.27 10.14 -3.97
CA ASP A 51 0.01 11.52 -3.60
C ASP A 51 0.99 12.14 -4.61
N ASP A 52 0.50 13.09 -5.36
CA ASP A 52 1.29 13.95 -6.24
C ASP A 52 1.94 15.05 -5.38
N LYS A 53 3.25 14.96 -5.22
CA LYS A 53 4.00 15.85 -4.34
C LYS A 53 4.40 17.17 -4.98
N ASN A 54 4.61 17.16 -6.26
CA ASN A 54 5.04 18.34 -7.00
C ASN A 54 3.87 19.10 -7.66
N GLY A 55 2.68 18.49 -7.72
CA GLY A 55 1.46 19.11 -8.24
C GLY A 55 1.40 19.16 -9.78
N ASP A 56 2.11 18.27 -10.46
CA ASP A 56 2.14 18.23 -11.92
C ASP A 56 1.10 17.28 -12.55
N ASN A 57 0.30 16.60 -11.72
CA ASN A 57 -0.66 15.57 -12.09
C ASN A 57 -0.02 14.30 -12.72
N VAL A 58 1.27 14.09 -12.53
CA VAL A 58 1.99 12.93 -13.03
C VAL A 58 2.65 12.18 -11.90
N ILE A 59 2.19 10.99 -11.59
CA ILE A 59 2.78 10.14 -10.56
C ILE A 59 4.01 9.43 -11.14
N ASN A 60 5.18 9.82 -10.67
CA ASN A 60 6.45 9.27 -11.12
C ASN A 60 7.51 9.19 -9.99
N SER A 61 8.78 9.19 -10.34
CA SER A 61 9.87 9.10 -9.36
C SER A 61 10.05 10.36 -8.50
N TYR A 62 9.57 11.51 -8.96
CA TYR A 62 9.67 12.79 -8.24
C TYR A 62 8.69 12.88 -7.07
N ASP A 63 7.63 12.05 -7.07
CA ASP A 63 6.66 11.97 -5.98
C ASP A 63 7.09 11.06 -4.83
N ARG A 64 8.29 10.50 -4.92
CA ARG A 64 8.81 9.66 -3.85
C ARG A 64 9.18 10.50 -2.64
N GLN A 65 8.78 10.03 -1.48
CA GLN A 65 9.07 10.67 -0.21
C GLN A 65 9.60 9.66 0.81
N VAL A 66 10.35 10.18 1.78
CA VAL A 66 10.78 9.38 2.92
C VAL A 66 9.57 9.14 3.82
N VAL A 67 9.18 7.88 4.01
CA VAL A 67 8.03 7.47 4.82
C VAL A 67 8.39 7.14 6.26
N GLY A 68 9.68 7.02 6.59
CA GLY A 68 10.14 6.73 7.93
C GLY A 68 11.61 6.33 7.99
N ASN A 69 12.04 5.91 9.16
CA ASN A 69 13.38 5.39 9.40
C ASN A 69 13.28 3.94 9.86
N ILE A 70 14.16 3.08 9.37
CA ILE A 70 14.23 1.66 9.77
C ILE A 70 14.85 1.49 11.15
N TYR A 71 15.64 2.46 11.61
CA TYR A 71 16.27 2.41 12.93
C TYR A 71 15.37 3.06 13.98
N PRO A 72 15.15 2.41 15.14
CA PRO A 72 14.44 3.01 16.24
C PRO A 72 15.14 4.29 16.72
N LYS A 73 14.35 5.30 17.05
CA LYS A 73 14.88 6.52 17.69
C LYS A 73 15.25 6.29 19.14
N TRP A 74 14.49 5.40 19.79
CA TRP A 74 14.69 5.05 21.18
C TRP A 74 14.62 3.55 21.37
N THR A 75 15.60 2.99 22.06
CA THR A 75 15.61 1.59 22.49
C THR A 75 16.02 1.54 23.94
N GLY A 76 15.48 0.61 24.68
CA GLY A 76 15.87 0.42 26.08
C GLY A 76 15.15 -0.78 26.67
N GLY A 77 15.43 -0.98 27.94
CA GLY A 77 14.79 -2.02 28.72
C GLY A 77 15.09 -1.86 30.19
N PHE A 78 14.28 -2.46 31.02
CA PHE A 78 14.59 -2.63 32.43
C PHE A 78 14.21 -4.04 32.87
N SER A 79 14.91 -4.51 33.89
CA SER A 79 14.59 -5.76 34.55
C SER A 79 14.55 -5.59 36.04
N THR A 80 13.69 -6.33 36.70
CA THR A 80 13.57 -6.34 38.15
C THR A 80 13.45 -7.76 38.67
N THR A 81 13.99 -7.99 39.86
CA THR A 81 13.83 -9.24 40.59
C THR A 81 13.33 -8.93 41.98
N LEU A 82 12.18 -9.45 42.31
CA LEU A 82 11.58 -9.32 43.64
C LEU A 82 11.67 -10.67 44.36
N ASN A 83 12.27 -10.70 45.53
CA ASN A 83 12.39 -11.90 46.37
C ASN A 83 11.63 -11.65 47.69
N TYR A 84 10.71 -12.59 47.98
CA TYR A 84 10.00 -12.58 49.25
C TYR A 84 9.90 -14.01 49.79
N LYS A 85 10.56 -14.26 50.91
CA LYS A 85 10.68 -15.60 51.51
C LYS A 85 11.17 -16.62 50.48
N ASN A 86 10.33 -17.60 50.13
CA ASN A 86 10.64 -18.65 49.16
C ASN A 86 10.15 -18.32 47.74
N TRP A 87 9.65 -17.09 47.48
CA TRP A 87 9.14 -16.63 46.21
C TRP A 87 10.13 -15.70 45.54
N SER A 88 10.34 -15.89 44.26
CA SER A 88 11.14 -15.02 43.41
C SER A 88 10.33 -14.66 42.15
N LEU A 89 10.14 -13.38 41.89
CA LEU A 89 9.47 -12.86 40.70
C LEU A 89 10.50 -12.08 39.88
N TYR A 90 10.68 -12.49 38.65
CA TYR A 90 11.52 -11.77 37.69
C TYR A 90 10.65 -11.16 36.59
N GLY A 91 10.85 -9.87 36.29
CA GLY A 91 10.23 -9.15 35.19
C GLY A 91 11.29 -8.48 34.33
N ARG A 92 11.14 -8.59 33.02
CA ARG A 92 11.96 -7.88 32.04
C ARG A 92 11.08 -7.24 30.99
N PHE A 93 11.39 -5.98 30.66
CA PHE A 93 10.72 -5.20 29.63
C PHE A 93 11.77 -4.62 28.69
N ASP A 94 11.55 -4.80 27.41
CA ASP A 94 12.38 -4.23 26.35
C ASP A 94 11.48 -3.44 25.41
N TYR A 95 11.95 -2.30 24.91
CA TYR A 95 11.18 -1.46 24.00
C TYR A 95 12.04 -0.91 22.86
N ALA A 96 11.40 -0.71 21.72
CA ALA A 96 11.95 0.05 20.60
C ALA A 96 10.84 0.88 19.97
N VAL A 97 11.08 2.18 19.81
CA VAL A 97 10.07 3.11 19.27
C VAL A 97 10.64 4.09 18.25
N GLY A 98 9.79 4.57 17.37
CA GLY A 98 10.13 5.59 16.39
C GLY A 98 10.76 5.04 15.13
N HIS A 99 10.54 3.76 14.80
CA HIS A 99 10.98 3.17 13.55
C HIS A 99 9.81 2.72 12.68
N THR A 100 10.09 2.53 11.41
CA THR A 100 9.12 2.09 10.41
C THR A 100 9.59 0.77 9.81
N ILE A 101 8.66 -0.17 9.70
CA ILE A 101 8.91 -1.47 9.08
C ILE A 101 8.09 -1.60 7.81
N TYR A 102 8.60 -2.35 6.84
CA TYR A 102 7.82 -2.80 5.70
C TYR A 102 7.22 -4.18 6.03
N ASN A 103 5.88 -4.25 6.06
CA ASN A 103 5.17 -5.49 6.35
C ASN A 103 5.04 -6.34 5.08
N ASP A 104 6.12 -7.05 4.72
CA ASP A 104 6.17 -7.90 3.53
C ASP A 104 5.13 -9.04 3.58
N LEU A 105 4.88 -9.60 4.75
CA LEU A 105 3.87 -10.63 4.91
C LEU A 105 2.48 -10.11 4.53
N LYS A 106 2.10 -8.95 5.06
CA LYS A 106 0.82 -8.31 4.73
C LYS A 106 0.73 -7.96 3.26
N ALA A 107 1.82 -7.47 2.67
CA ALA A 107 1.89 -7.20 1.24
C ALA A 107 1.60 -8.44 0.40
N ARG A 108 2.15 -9.60 0.78
CA ARG A 108 1.94 -10.87 0.07
C ARG A 108 0.54 -11.43 0.21
N ILE A 109 0.01 -11.47 1.43
CA ILE A 109 -1.29 -12.10 1.71
C ILE A 109 -2.50 -11.23 1.37
N LEU A 110 -2.32 -9.92 1.29
CA LEU A 110 -3.39 -8.96 0.97
C LEU A 110 -3.31 -8.43 -0.45
N GLY A 111 -2.13 -8.25 -0.99
CA GLY A 111 -1.92 -7.49 -2.21
C GLY A 111 -1.29 -8.24 -3.37
N GLN A 112 -0.65 -9.37 -3.14
CA GLN A 112 0.07 -10.11 -4.18
C GLN A 112 -0.63 -11.43 -4.49
N TYR A 113 -1.65 -11.37 -5.32
CA TYR A 113 -2.19 -12.61 -5.86
C TYR A 113 -1.26 -13.14 -6.96
N ASN A 114 -0.69 -14.30 -6.73
CA ASN A 114 0.15 -15.01 -7.69
C ASN A 114 -0.35 -16.44 -7.81
N GLY A 115 -1.53 -16.62 -8.40
CA GLY A 115 -2.17 -17.86 -8.81
C GLY A 115 -2.30 -19.00 -7.79
N SER A 116 -1.31 -19.19 -6.94
CA SER A 116 -1.21 -20.33 -6.02
C SER A 116 -1.17 -19.96 -4.54
N PHE A 117 -1.19 -18.69 -4.18
CA PHE A 117 -1.18 -18.27 -2.79
C PHE A 117 -2.59 -18.06 -2.24
N ASN A 118 -2.82 -18.55 -1.03
CA ASN A 118 -4.03 -18.25 -0.29
C ASN A 118 -3.99 -16.80 0.21
N LEU A 119 -5.09 -16.10 0.01
CA LEU A 119 -5.30 -14.75 0.53
C LEU A 119 -6.02 -14.82 1.88
N ILE A 120 -5.87 -13.78 2.68
CA ILE A 120 -6.64 -13.62 3.92
C ILE A 120 -8.09 -13.22 3.60
N THR A 121 -8.96 -13.49 4.55
CA THR A 121 -10.40 -13.18 4.42
C THR A 121 -10.70 -11.70 4.20
N ASP A 122 -9.80 -10.81 4.65
CA ASP A 122 -9.94 -9.35 4.50
C ASP A 122 -10.01 -8.91 3.05
N VAL A 123 -9.44 -9.70 2.11
CA VAL A 123 -9.55 -9.43 0.67
C VAL A 123 -11.01 -9.42 0.20
N ARG A 124 -11.92 -10.10 0.91
CA ARG A 124 -13.36 -10.06 0.62
C ARG A 124 -13.96 -8.68 0.86
N ASN A 125 -13.30 -7.86 1.68
CA ASN A 125 -13.71 -6.48 1.94
C ASN A 125 -13.11 -5.48 0.94
N SER A 126 -12.46 -5.96 -0.14
CA SER A 126 -11.97 -5.08 -1.19
C SER A 126 -13.11 -4.32 -1.86
N TRP A 127 -12.74 -3.21 -2.46
CA TRP A 127 -13.69 -2.35 -3.15
C TRP A 127 -14.51 -3.13 -4.19
N SER A 128 -15.79 -2.89 -4.20
CA SER A 128 -16.76 -3.34 -5.20
C SER A 128 -17.89 -2.33 -5.30
N GLU A 129 -18.73 -2.43 -6.32
CA GLU A 129 -19.89 -1.53 -6.48
C GLU A 129 -20.86 -1.57 -5.27
N ASN A 130 -20.88 -2.69 -4.56
CA ASN A 130 -21.67 -2.87 -3.34
C ASN A 130 -20.91 -2.54 -2.04
N ASN A 131 -19.62 -2.22 -2.12
CA ASN A 131 -18.76 -1.90 -0.98
C ASN A 131 -17.75 -0.81 -1.34
N THR A 132 -18.23 0.42 -1.46
CA THR A 132 -17.41 1.57 -1.88
C THR A 132 -16.66 2.23 -0.73
N GLU A 133 -17.08 2.02 0.52
CA GLU A 133 -16.53 2.65 1.75
C GLU A 133 -15.43 1.80 2.41
N THR A 134 -14.67 1.09 1.63
CA THR A 134 -13.59 0.23 2.13
C THR A 134 -12.24 0.92 2.07
N SER A 135 -11.30 0.47 2.93
CA SER A 135 -9.88 0.85 2.89
C SER A 135 -9.03 -0.08 2.02
N ILE A 136 -9.63 -1.14 1.45
CA ILE A 136 -8.94 -2.10 0.60
C ILE A 136 -9.35 -1.84 -0.84
N PRO A 137 -8.41 -1.48 -1.73
CA PRO A 137 -8.73 -1.14 -3.11
C PRO A 137 -9.25 -2.34 -3.91
N LYS A 138 -9.78 -2.05 -5.09
CA LYS A 138 -10.24 -3.06 -6.03
C LYS A 138 -9.15 -4.10 -6.27
N PHE A 139 -9.56 -5.36 -6.22
CA PHE A 139 -8.66 -6.48 -6.43
C PHE A 139 -8.55 -6.79 -7.94
N TYR A 140 -7.30 -6.93 -8.40
CA TYR A 140 -7.01 -7.31 -9.79
C TYR A 140 -6.24 -8.63 -9.81
N TRP A 141 -6.68 -9.54 -10.65
CA TRP A 141 -5.98 -10.79 -10.89
C TRP A 141 -4.69 -10.57 -11.68
N ALA A 142 -3.69 -11.40 -11.46
CA ALA A 142 -2.39 -11.26 -12.10
C ALA A 142 -2.44 -11.37 -13.63
N ASP A 143 -3.39 -12.15 -14.16
CA ASP A 143 -3.63 -12.33 -15.59
C ASP A 143 -4.24 -11.11 -16.28
N GLN A 144 -4.80 -10.18 -15.54
CA GLN A 144 -5.35 -8.95 -16.08
C GLN A 144 -4.28 -7.93 -16.52
N ASN A 145 -2.98 -8.26 -16.34
CA ASN A 145 -1.86 -7.38 -16.65
C ASN A 145 -2.02 -5.94 -16.09
N ALA A 146 -2.76 -5.83 -15.00
CA ALA A 146 -3.05 -4.56 -14.38
C ALA A 146 -1.97 -4.22 -13.37
N LYS A 147 -1.16 -3.21 -13.63
CA LYS A 147 -0.22 -2.65 -12.66
C LYS A 147 -0.91 -1.75 -11.63
N LYS A 148 -2.15 -2.10 -11.27
CA LYS A 148 -3.02 -1.25 -10.49
C LYS A 148 -2.94 -1.53 -9.00
N ASN A 149 -3.21 -0.52 -8.20
CA ASN A 149 -3.42 -0.56 -6.77
C ASN A 149 -2.19 -1.02 -5.96
N ILE A 150 -2.39 -1.96 -5.06
CA ILE A 150 -1.38 -2.43 -4.11
C ILE A 150 -0.33 -3.28 -4.83
N THR A 151 -0.76 -4.05 -5.82
CA THR A 151 0.11 -4.91 -6.61
C THR A 151 0.53 -4.24 -7.88
N ARG A 152 1.71 -3.70 -7.90
CA ARG A 152 2.35 -3.27 -9.13
C ARG A 152 3.08 -4.46 -9.72
N SER A 153 2.42 -5.19 -10.58
CA SER A 153 3.02 -6.27 -11.33
C SER A 153 3.66 -5.73 -12.61
N ASN A 154 4.93 -5.96 -12.82
CA ASN A 154 5.54 -5.84 -14.13
C ASN A 154 5.25 -7.12 -14.90
N ASN A 155 4.37 -7.04 -15.91
CA ASN A 155 4.05 -8.16 -16.81
C ASN A 155 3.58 -9.45 -16.11
N GLY A 156 2.73 -9.33 -15.09
CA GLY A 156 2.23 -10.49 -14.34
C GLY A 156 3.24 -11.13 -13.39
N THR A 157 4.47 -10.64 -13.35
CA THR A 157 5.44 -11.03 -12.34
C THR A 157 5.36 -10.08 -11.15
N THR A 158 5.19 -10.64 -9.97
CA THR A 158 5.23 -9.90 -8.71
C THR A 158 6.63 -9.33 -8.52
N ASN A 159 6.80 -8.05 -8.78
CA ASN A 159 8.03 -7.38 -8.41
C ASN A 159 7.87 -6.88 -6.97
N LEU A 160 8.56 -7.52 -6.04
CA LEU A 160 8.58 -7.19 -4.62
C LEU A 160 9.16 -5.78 -4.33
N ASN A 161 9.76 -5.14 -5.33
CA ASN A 161 10.31 -3.79 -5.23
C ASN A 161 9.21 -2.72 -5.38
N ASN A 162 8.03 -2.99 -4.85
CA ASN A 162 6.96 -2.00 -4.80
C ASN A 162 7.30 -0.92 -3.80
N ASN A 163 7.69 0.23 -4.31
CA ASN A 163 7.96 1.42 -3.52
C ASN A 163 6.68 2.12 -3.05
N ASN A 164 5.55 1.40 -2.98
CA ASN A 164 4.33 2.00 -2.48
C ASN A 164 4.32 2.03 -0.94
N SER A 165 3.71 3.05 -0.38
CA SER A 165 3.71 3.29 1.07
C SER A 165 2.62 2.53 1.82
N THR A 166 1.83 1.68 1.17
CA THR A 166 0.65 1.03 1.77
C THR A 166 1.01 0.07 2.90
N PHE A 167 2.15 -0.60 2.80
CA PHE A 167 2.57 -1.63 3.75
C PHE A 167 3.68 -1.20 4.71
N TYR A 168 3.99 0.10 4.74
CA TYR A 168 4.85 0.66 5.76
C TYR A 168 4.03 0.93 7.02
N GLU A 169 4.51 0.40 8.13
CA GLU A 169 3.84 0.48 9.43
C GLU A 169 4.83 0.93 10.51
N LYS A 170 4.28 1.43 11.63
CA LYS A 170 5.11 1.67 12.82
C LYS A 170 5.60 0.34 13.36
N GLY A 171 6.90 0.25 13.59
CA GLY A 171 7.53 -0.93 14.18
C GLY A 171 7.62 -0.90 15.70
N ASP A 172 6.96 0.07 16.34
CA ASP A 172 7.04 0.29 17.79
C ASP A 172 6.57 -0.95 18.56
N TYR A 173 7.36 -1.37 19.55
CA TYR A 173 6.98 -2.45 20.47
C TYR A 173 7.43 -2.16 21.90
N LEU A 174 6.75 -2.81 22.82
CA LEU A 174 7.00 -2.78 24.26
C LEU A 174 6.99 -4.20 24.81
#